data_87046b29b82450d00fb0db64fdb7e9ee
#
_entry.id   87046b29b82450d00fb0db64fdb7e9ee
#
_cell.length_a   1.000
_cell.length_b   1.000
_cell.length_c   1.000
_cell.angle_alpha   90.00
_cell.angle_beta   90.00
_cell.angle_gamma   90.00
#
_symmetry.space_group_name_H-M   'P 1'
#
loop_
_entity.id
_entity.type
_entity.pdbx_description
1 polymer ?
#
loop_
_entity_poly.entity_id
_entity_poly.type
_entity_poly.pdbx_seq_one_letter_code
_entity_poly.pdbx_strand_id
1 'polypeptide(L)'
;MTKKVILILISIFLLCGCNKETIEVEEKTETRKDYYPEAVTDIYDEYVPMLNTVTKLTYFEEEYSKVLLDGINDVLIKYHKLLDNYHYYRDDNDDLIKNIKYLNDYYGNEDGLDVSDELIDILSNMKKLMKLTEGYFNPFIGELIESYGSKFSNFPVVCEDIDTDLIDKYLNETVDYNDIDKIVEIDGNHVVFHKYKDIDKLSINLGAFSKGYVAERVMEYLSNSKETILLNEGTSTIVGHSDINRTWNVGIRDPHNKYSYIFALELSNNSSLSTSGSDQNYYLLDDGTVRCHILNPYTGYSENYYSIVTVLSESAMVSDVLSTALFSIEDSELSIDIIKAVENEYNVNVDVCYVSEYDNDELIVRTTLDRDKLLNKSTSILSTEVMDK
;
A
#
# COMPACT_ATOMS: atom_id res chain seq x y z
N MET A 1 34.84 14.18 23.57
CA MET A 1 33.63 14.97 23.92
C MET A 1 32.47 14.27 23.21
N THR A 2 31.68 13.55 23.96
CA THR A 2 30.59 12.71 23.49
C THR A 2 29.38 13.56 23.12
N LYS A 3 28.99 13.62 21.86
CA LYS A 3 27.69 14.18 21.42
C LYS A 3 26.60 13.15 21.63
N LYS A 4 25.67 13.45 22.51
CA LYS A 4 24.46 12.67 22.73
C LYS A 4 23.52 12.86 21.52
N VAL A 5 23.14 11.76 20.92
CA VAL A 5 22.05 11.71 19.94
C VAL A 5 20.75 11.74 20.75
N ILE A 6 19.95 12.76 20.54
CA ILE A 6 18.59 12.83 21.09
C ILE A 6 17.66 12.36 19.97
N LEU A 7 17.13 11.16 20.14
CA LEU A 7 16.04 10.64 19.33
C LEU A 7 14.74 11.28 19.85
N ILE A 8 14.15 12.16 19.08
CA ILE A 8 12.81 12.69 19.39
C ILE A 8 11.80 11.85 18.62
N LEU A 9 11.17 10.92 19.34
CA LEU A 9 9.94 10.26 18.92
C LEU A 9 8.80 11.29 19.06
N ILE A 10 8.27 11.77 17.95
CA ILE A 10 7.03 12.56 17.96
C ILE A 10 5.88 11.58 17.80
N SER A 11 5.26 11.23 18.94
CA SER A 11 3.95 10.61 18.97
C SER A 11 2.90 11.69 18.74
N ILE A 12 2.23 11.67 17.59
CA ILE A 12 1.10 12.56 17.31
C ILE A 12 -0.13 11.94 17.98
N PHE A 13 -0.56 12.54 19.08
CA PHE A 13 -1.89 12.34 19.64
C PHE A 13 -2.90 13.13 18.79
N LEU A 14 -3.79 12.40 18.08
CA LEU A 14 -4.98 12.99 17.49
C LEU A 14 -6.00 13.31 18.60
N LEU A 15 -6.01 14.54 19.06
CA LEU A 15 -7.16 15.12 19.76
C LEU A 15 -7.97 15.93 18.75
N CYS A 16 -9.21 15.52 18.52
CA CYS A 16 -10.22 16.32 17.83
C CYS A 16 -10.35 17.68 18.49
N GLY A 17 -10.07 18.74 17.73
CA GLY A 17 -10.34 20.11 18.12
C GLY A 17 -10.00 21.05 16.98
N CYS A 18 -11.04 21.64 16.36
CA CYS A 18 -10.91 22.67 15.35
C CYS A 18 -10.03 23.82 15.82
N ASN A 19 -8.84 23.96 15.23
CA ASN A 19 -8.18 25.24 15.07
C ASN A 19 -7.24 25.17 13.87
N LYS A 20 -7.42 26.12 12.97
CA LYS A 20 -6.52 26.34 11.84
C LYS A 20 -5.17 26.83 12.39
N GLU A 21 -4.23 25.94 12.56
CA GLU A 21 -2.81 26.29 12.64
C GLU A 21 -2.10 25.67 11.46
N THR A 22 -1.57 26.52 10.60
CA THR A 22 -0.61 26.18 9.57
C THR A 22 0.61 25.58 10.26
N ILE A 23 0.86 24.30 10.03
CA ILE A 23 2.12 23.65 10.45
C ILE A 23 3.17 24.11 9.46
N GLU A 24 4.03 25.04 9.87
CA GLU A 24 5.28 25.30 9.19
C GLU A 24 6.18 24.07 9.40
N VAL A 25 6.43 23.32 8.35
CA VAL A 25 7.41 22.23 8.34
C VAL A 25 8.79 22.87 8.23
N GLU A 26 9.56 22.89 9.34
CA GLU A 26 10.96 23.23 9.29
C GLU A 26 11.71 22.19 8.44
N GLU A 27 12.31 22.64 7.35
CA GLU A 27 13.28 21.86 6.56
C GLU A 27 14.45 21.45 7.46
N LYS A 28 14.54 20.17 7.78
CA LYS A 28 15.74 19.56 8.34
C LYS A 28 16.35 18.62 7.34
N THR A 29 17.27 19.13 6.55
CA THR A 29 18.27 18.32 5.83
C THR A 29 19.21 17.67 6.86
N GLU A 30 19.02 16.42 7.19
CA GLU A 30 20.03 15.62 7.89
C GLU A 30 20.87 14.85 6.88
N THR A 31 22.10 15.29 6.66
CA THR A 31 23.11 14.50 5.97
C THR A 31 23.54 13.33 6.85
N ARG A 32 23.19 12.12 6.48
CA ARG A 32 23.63 10.91 7.16
C ARG A 32 24.78 10.28 6.39
N LYS A 33 26.01 10.48 6.88
CA LYS A 33 27.17 9.68 6.47
C LYS A 33 27.11 8.35 7.18
N ASP A 34 26.64 7.30 6.53
CA ASP A 34 26.66 5.97 7.11
C ASP A 34 27.13 4.89 6.12
N TYR A 35 28.26 4.35 6.47
CA TYR A 35 28.67 2.96 6.47
C TYR A 35 28.42 2.12 5.21
N TYR A 36 28.99 2.54 4.08
CA TYR A 36 29.46 1.61 3.04
C TYR A 36 30.87 2.03 2.64
N PRO A 37 31.89 1.16 2.86
CA PRO A 37 33.22 1.48 2.36
C PRO A 37 33.21 1.34 0.84
N GLU A 38 33.58 2.38 0.17
CA GLU A 38 34.08 2.45 -1.20
C GLU A 38 33.11 2.69 -2.35
N ALA A 39 31.92 3.22 -2.26
CA ALA A 39 31.28 3.75 -3.47
C ALA A 39 29.90 4.40 -3.31
N VAL A 40 29.63 5.16 -2.31
CA VAL A 40 28.38 5.93 -2.33
C VAL A 40 28.64 7.36 -1.91
N THR A 41 28.53 8.25 -2.86
CA THR A 41 28.23 9.65 -2.70
C THR A 41 27.02 9.83 -1.78
N ASP A 42 26.93 10.96 -1.15
CA ASP A 42 25.98 11.29 -0.10
C ASP A 42 24.54 10.85 -0.48
N ILE A 43 23.82 10.22 0.48
CA ILE A 43 22.41 9.86 0.37
C ILE A 43 21.61 10.97 1.03
N TYR A 44 20.64 11.52 0.33
CA TYR A 44 19.73 12.55 0.82
C TYR A 44 18.33 11.98 0.95
N ASP A 45 17.72 12.15 2.11
CA ASP A 45 16.35 11.69 2.39
C ASP A 45 15.43 12.89 2.56
N GLU A 46 14.29 12.87 1.88
CA GLU A 46 13.20 13.81 2.08
C GLU A 46 11.94 13.06 2.51
N TYR A 47 11.18 13.63 3.45
CA TYR A 47 10.00 13.03 4.04
C TYR A 47 8.78 13.90 3.78
N VAL A 48 7.78 13.34 3.10
CA VAL A 48 6.51 14.00 2.80
C VAL A 48 5.36 13.20 3.42
N PRO A 49 4.54 13.78 4.32
CA PRO A 49 3.38 13.09 4.87
C PRO A 49 2.24 13.07 3.84
N MET A 50 1.93 11.88 3.29
CA MET A 50 0.88 11.65 2.29
C MET A 50 0.17 10.33 2.55
N LEU A 51 -1.08 10.20 2.08
CA LEU A 51 -1.86 8.95 2.13
C LEU A 51 -1.90 8.29 3.53
N ASN A 52 -2.00 9.10 4.59
CA ASN A 52 -1.93 8.66 5.99
C ASN A 52 -0.60 7.94 6.37
N THR A 53 0.46 8.18 5.62
CA THR A 53 1.78 7.61 5.82
C THR A 53 2.87 8.66 5.57
N VAL A 54 4.13 8.24 5.54
CA VAL A 54 5.26 9.08 5.21
C VAL A 54 5.92 8.56 3.96
N THR A 55 5.95 9.38 2.92
CA THR A 55 6.74 9.15 1.72
C THR A 55 8.18 9.53 1.99
N LYS A 56 9.10 8.63 1.70
CA LYS A 56 10.54 8.86 1.79
C LYS A 56 11.16 8.79 0.41
N LEU A 57 11.83 9.87 0.01
CA LEU A 57 12.65 9.94 -1.19
C LEU A 57 14.13 9.84 -0.81
N THR A 58 14.84 8.91 -1.42
CA THR A 58 16.28 8.74 -1.23
C THR A 58 17.00 9.02 -2.56
N TYR A 59 17.90 10.00 -2.55
CA TYR A 59 18.71 10.41 -3.69
C TYR A 59 20.11 9.86 -3.56
N PHE A 60 20.77 9.68 -4.71
CA PHE A 60 22.13 9.11 -4.78
C PHE A 60 23.14 10.08 -5.44
N GLU A 61 22.74 11.30 -5.75
CA GLU A 61 23.57 12.39 -6.27
C GLU A 61 23.86 13.44 -5.18
N GLU A 62 25.01 14.13 -5.30
CA GLU A 62 25.38 15.22 -4.37
C GLU A 62 24.48 16.46 -4.49
N GLU A 63 23.95 16.71 -5.69
CA GLU A 63 23.04 17.81 -5.98
C GLU A 63 21.80 17.24 -6.68
N TYR A 64 20.64 17.46 -6.11
CA TYR A 64 19.36 17.11 -6.72
C TYR A 64 18.71 18.33 -7.37
N SER A 65 17.95 18.09 -8.41
CA SER A 65 17.15 19.14 -9.05
C SER A 65 15.95 19.51 -8.15
N LYS A 66 15.96 20.74 -7.60
CA LYS A 66 14.77 21.25 -6.88
C LYS A 66 13.51 21.20 -7.75
N VAL A 67 13.63 21.46 -9.04
CA VAL A 67 12.50 21.40 -9.98
C VAL A 67 11.93 19.98 -10.05
N LEU A 68 12.78 18.96 -10.01
CA LEU A 68 12.33 17.57 -10.02
C LEU A 68 11.59 17.21 -8.71
N LEU A 69 12.12 17.65 -7.57
CA LEU A 69 11.46 17.46 -6.27
C LEU A 69 10.11 18.14 -6.20
N ASP A 70 10.05 19.41 -6.60
CA ASP A 70 8.80 20.17 -6.62
C ASP A 70 7.78 19.43 -7.50
N GLY A 71 8.20 18.88 -8.67
CA GLY A 71 7.33 18.11 -9.53
C GLY A 71 6.89 16.75 -8.94
N ILE A 72 7.76 16.04 -8.22
CA ILE A 72 7.38 14.82 -7.48
C ILE A 72 6.34 15.18 -6.42
N ASN A 73 6.55 16.24 -5.66
CA ASN A 73 5.62 16.71 -4.64
C ASN A 73 4.26 17.09 -5.25
N ASP A 74 4.25 17.75 -6.41
CA ASP A 74 3.01 18.07 -7.12
C ASP A 74 2.24 16.80 -7.51
N VAL A 75 2.92 15.77 -7.99
CA VAL A 75 2.32 14.45 -8.28
C VAL A 75 1.74 13.83 -7.01
N LEU A 76 2.51 13.78 -5.93
CA LEU A 76 2.08 13.23 -4.64
C LEU A 76 0.84 13.97 -4.11
N ILE A 77 0.85 15.30 -4.10
CA ILE A 77 -0.27 16.14 -3.62
C ILE A 77 -1.52 15.92 -4.48
N LYS A 78 -1.36 15.90 -5.81
CA LYS A 78 -2.47 15.71 -6.75
C LYS A 78 -3.21 14.41 -6.46
N TYR A 79 -2.48 13.29 -6.41
CA TYR A 79 -3.09 11.99 -6.23
C TYR A 79 -3.52 11.71 -4.79
N HIS A 80 -2.85 12.28 -3.79
CA HIS A 80 -3.36 12.30 -2.42
C HIS A 80 -4.77 12.90 -2.35
N LYS A 81 -4.97 14.06 -2.97
CA LYS A 81 -6.29 14.72 -2.99
C LYS A 81 -7.35 13.91 -3.73
N LEU A 82 -6.99 13.24 -4.84
CA LEU A 82 -7.92 12.46 -5.65
C LEU A 82 -8.33 11.14 -4.96
N LEU A 83 -7.39 10.48 -4.30
CA LEU A 83 -7.58 9.16 -3.68
C LEU A 83 -8.18 9.23 -2.26
N ASP A 84 -8.22 10.42 -1.64
CA ASP A 84 -8.73 10.59 -0.28
C ASP A 84 -10.26 10.35 -0.24
N ASN A 85 -10.66 9.40 0.60
CA ASN A 85 -12.05 9.05 0.84
C ASN A 85 -12.65 9.70 2.11
N TYR A 86 -11.91 10.57 2.79
CA TYR A 86 -12.32 11.22 4.05
C TYR A 86 -12.55 12.73 3.91
N HIS A 87 -11.77 13.44 3.07
CA HIS A 87 -11.74 14.89 3.03
C HIS A 87 -12.07 15.46 1.65
N TYR A 88 -12.68 16.66 1.66
CA TYR A 88 -12.86 17.48 0.47
C TYR A 88 -11.66 18.40 0.28
N TYR A 89 -11.28 18.63 -0.97
CA TYR A 89 -10.23 19.56 -1.34
C TYR A 89 -10.74 20.56 -2.37
N ARG A 90 -10.05 21.70 -2.48
CA ARG A 90 -10.27 22.69 -3.51
C ARG A 90 -9.03 22.82 -4.38
N ASP A 91 -9.26 23.18 -5.64
CA ASP A 91 -8.20 23.53 -6.57
C ASP A 91 -7.80 25.03 -6.43
N ASP A 92 -6.90 25.49 -7.29
CA ASP A 92 -6.41 26.88 -7.25
C ASP A 92 -7.47 27.92 -7.65
N ASN A 93 -8.57 27.50 -8.25
CA ASN A 93 -9.71 28.36 -8.60
C ASN A 93 -10.80 28.37 -7.50
N ASP A 94 -10.53 27.72 -6.36
CA ASP A 94 -11.48 27.52 -5.26
C ASP A 94 -12.65 26.58 -5.60
N ASP A 95 -12.55 25.80 -6.69
CA ASP A 95 -13.52 24.79 -7.05
C ASP A 95 -13.29 23.46 -6.30
N LEU A 96 -14.37 22.75 -5.94
CA LEU A 96 -14.27 21.46 -5.28
C LEU A 96 -13.66 20.39 -6.22
N ILE A 97 -12.59 19.75 -5.76
CA ILE A 97 -12.01 18.58 -6.43
C ILE A 97 -12.96 17.40 -6.25
N LYS A 98 -13.43 16.84 -7.37
CA LYS A 98 -14.24 15.62 -7.38
C LYS A 98 -13.33 14.41 -7.19
N ASN A 99 -13.12 14.02 -5.94
CA ASN A 99 -12.29 12.91 -5.51
C ASN A 99 -13.13 11.71 -5.04
N ILE A 100 -12.50 10.68 -4.48
CA ILE A 100 -13.19 9.49 -3.96
C ILE A 100 -14.21 9.87 -2.86
N LYS A 101 -13.88 10.82 -1.96
CA LYS A 101 -14.84 11.31 -0.95
C LYS A 101 -16.07 11.91 -1.59
N TYR A 102 -15.89 12.73 -2.61
CA TYR A 102 -17.00 13.36 -3.32
C TYR A 102 -17.87 12.31 -4.01
N LEU A 103 -17.24 11.31 -4.67
CA LEU A 103 -17.95 10.20 -5.32
C LEU A 103 -18.73 9.35 -4.31
N ASN A 104 -18.15 9.04 -3.15
CA ASN A 104 -18.81 8.30 -2.08
C ASN A 104 -20.10 8.99 -1.60
N ASP A 105 -20.08 10.32 -1.50
CA ASP A 105 -21.27 11.08 -1.10
C ASP A 105 -22.35 11.17 -2.21
N TYR A 106 -21.99 10.80 -3.45
CA TYR A 106 -22.91 10.69 -4.58
C TYR A 106 -23.47 9.27 -4.76
N TYR A 107 -23.14 8.33 -3.88
CA TYR A 107 -23.68 6.97 -3.92
C TYR A 107 -25.20 6.94 -4.01
N GLY A 108 -25.73 6.23 -5.01
CA GLY A 108 -27.17 6.12 -5.28
C GLY A 108 -27.81 7.35 -5.95
N ASN A 109 -27.00 8.34 -6.35
CA ASN A 109 -27.49 9.44 -7.17
C ASN A 109 -27.33 9.09 -8.67
N GLU A 110 -28.47 8.81 -9.31
CA GLU A 110 -28.51 8.39 -10.72
C GLU A 110 -28.14 9.50 -11.71
N ASP A 111 -28.09 10.78 -11.27
CA ASP A 111 -27.60 11.86 -12.12
C ASP A 111 -26.08 11.78 -12.37
N GLY A 112 -25.34 11.01 -11.55
CA GLY A 112 -23.91 10.86 -11.68
C GLY A 112 -23.12 12.16 -11.58
N LEU A 113 -21.85 12.14 -11.94
CA LEU A 113 -21.00 13.34 -12.01
C LEU A 113 -19.89 13.20 -13.04
N ASP A 114 -19.53 14.32 -13.65
CA ASP A 114 -18.35 14.40 -14.51
C ASP A 114 -17.12 14.57 -13.63
N VAL A 115 -16.09 13.77 -13.87
CA VAL A 115 -14.84 13.75 -13.11
C VAL A 115 -13.64 13.92 -14.04
N SER A 116 -12.44 14.07 -13.46
CA SER A 116 -11.20 14.19 -14.25
C SER A 116 -10.80 12.85 -14.88
N ASP A 117 -10.01 12.91 -15.95
CA ASP A 117 -9.44 11.72 -16.61
C ASP A 117 -8.64 10.86 -15.63
N GLU A 118 -7.93 11.49 -14.68
CA GLU A 118 -7.18 10.79 -13.65
C GLU A 118 -8.08 9.99 -12.69
N LEU A 119 -9.24 10.53 -12.32
CA LEU A 119 -10.18 9.78 -11.49
C LEU A 119 -10.83 8.64 -12.27
N ILE A 120 -11.07 8.81 -13.56
CA ILE A 120 -11.50 7.72 -14.47
C ILE A 120 -10.45 6.61 -14.52
N ASP A 121 -9.17 6.95 -14.66
CA ASP A 121 -8.09 5.97 -14.67
C ASP A 121 -8.02 5.20 -13.32
N ILE A 122 -8.10 5.90 -12.19
CA ILE A 122 -8.17 5.29 -10.85
C ILE A 122 -9.33 4.30 -10.76
N LEU A 123 -10.55 4.72 -11.12
CA LEU A 123 -11.74 3.87 -11.01
C LEU A 123 -11.70 2.69 -11.99
N SER A 124 -11.16 2.88 -13.18
CA SER A 124 -11.01 1.83 -14.19
C SER A 124 -10.04 0.75 -13.73
N ASN A 125 -8.88 1.14 -13.19
CA ASN A 125 -7.90 0.19 -12.64
C ASN A 125 -8.42 -0.50 -11.37
N MET A 126 -9.10 0.23 -10.49
CA MET A 126 -9.78 -0.33 -9.31
C MET A 126 -10.76 -1.45 -9.70
N LYS A 127 -11.66 -1.18 -10.67
CA LYS A 127 -12.64 -2.16 -11.17
C LYS A 127 -11.95 -3.39 -11.77
N LYS A 128 -10.94 -3.16 -12.58
CA LYS A 128 -10.18 -4.22 -13.26
C LYS A 128 -9.46 -5.12 -12.24
N LEU A 129 -8.75 -4.53 -11.28
CA LEU A 129 -8.03 -5.28 -10.24
C LEU A 129 -8.98 -6.02 -9.30
N MET A 130 -10.14 -5.44 -8.94
CA MET A 130 -11.16 -6.15 -8.18
C MET A 130 -11.62 -7.43 -8.88
N LYS A 131 -11.82 -7.40 -10.21
CA LYS A 131 -12.21 -8.58 -11.00
C LYS A 131 -11.07 -9.60 -11.09
N LEU A 132 -9.85 -9.15 -11.43
CA LEU A 132 -8.70 -10.02 -11.62
C LEU A 132 -8.27 -10.74 -10.34
N THR A 133 -8.51 -10.13 -9.18
CA THR A 133 -8.25 -10.74 -7.87
C THR A 133 -9.45 -11.50 -7.33
N GLU A 134 -10.47 -11.72 -8.16
CA GLU A 134 -11.72 -12.40 -7.75
C GLU A 134 -12.33 -11.79 -6.46
N GLY A 135 -12.20 -10.47 -6.24
CA GLY A 135 -12.74 -9.76 -5.09
C GLY A 135 -11.88 -9.84 -3.81
N TYR A 136 -10.71 -10.51 -3.80
CA TYR A 136 -9.79 -10.46 -2.66
C TYR A 136 -9.17 -9.06 -2.48
N PHE A 137 -9.00 -8.28 -3.55
CA PHE A 137 -8.99 -6.84 -3.48
C PHE A 137 -10.41 -6.33 -3.67
N ASN A 138 -11.03 -5.85 -2.59
CA ASN A 138 -12.39 -5.30 -2.62
C ASN A 138 -12.42 -3.89 -2.03
N PRO A 139 -12.58 -2.86 -2.86
CA PRO A 139 -12.60 -1.48 -2.41
C PRO A 139 -13.88 -1.10 -1.65
N PHE A 140 -14.88 -1.97 -1.55
CA PHE A 140 -16.17 -1.71 -0.90
C PHE A 140 -16.28 -2.24 0.54
N ILE A 141 -15.18 -2.66 1.15
CA ILE A 141 -15.15 -3.07 2.56
C ILE A 141 -14.85 -1.91 3.53
N GLY A 142 -14.99 -0.66 3.07
CA GLY A 142 -14.67 0.51 3.89
C GLY A 142 -15.46 0.57 5.20
N GLU A 143 -16.76 0.28 5.18
CA GLU A 143 -17.61 0.23 6.38
C GLU A 143 -17.15 -0.88 7.35
N LEU A 144 -16.72 -2.04 6.83
CA LEU A 144 -16.14 -3.09 7.64
C LEU A 144 -14.84 -2.62 8.31
N ILE A 145 -13.94 -1.98 7.57
CA ILE A 145 -12.69 -1.41 8.10
C ILE A 145 -12.99 -0.39 9.21
N GLU A 146 -13.95 0.52 8.98
CA GLU A 146 -14.37 1.52 9.96
C GLU A 146 -14.95 0.89 11.22
N SER A 147 -15.63 -0.25 11.11
CA SER A 147 -16.24 -0.96 12.27
C SER A 147 -15.21 -1.51 13.25
N TYR A 148 -14.03 -1.84 12.77
CA TYR A 148 -12.89 -2.21 13.63
C TYR A 148 -12.38 -0.99 14.44
N GLY A 149 -12.62 0.24 13.94
CA GLY A 149 -12.32 1.49 14.63
C GLY A 149 -10.86 1.59 15.07
N SER A 150 -10.65 1.92 16.34
CA SER A 150 -9.31 2.09 16.93
C SER A 150 -8.66 0.79 17.43
N LYS A 151 -9.20 -0.39 17.11
CA LYS A 151 -8.60 -1.67 17.54
C LYS A 151 -7.22 -1.87 16.92
N PHE A 152 -7.05 -1.51 15.65
CA PHE A 152 -5.77 -1.62 14.95
C PHE A 152 -4.79 -0.54 15.42
N SER A 153 -3.62 -0.97 15.88
CA SER A 153 -2.58 -0.07 16.41
C SER A 153 -1.18 -0.64 16.18
N ASN A 154 -0.21 0.25 15.99
CA ASN A 154 1.22 -0.10 16.02
C ASN A 154 1.73 -0.44 17.44
N PHE A 155 0.91 -0.21 18.45
CA PHE A 155 1.12 -0.61 19.83
C PHE A 155 -0.04 -1.53 20.25
N PRO A 156 0.04 -2.81 19.89
CA PRO A 156 -1.08 -3.73 20.03
C PRO A 156 -1.53 -3.86 21.48
N VAL A 157 -2.83 -3.94 21.62
CA VAL A 157 -3.48 -4.21 22.91
C VAL A 157 -4.24 -5.53 22.81
N VAL A 158 -4.42 -6.20 23.94
CA VAL A 158 -5.33 -7.34 24.03
C VAL A 158 -6.73 -6.80 24.18
N CYS A 159 -7.65 -7.21 23.31
CA CYS A 159 -9.06 -6.82 23.37
C CYS A 159 -9.97 -7.91 22.75
N GLU A 160 -11.26 -7.79 23.02
CA GLU A 160 -12.28 -8.65 22.40
C GLU A 160 -12.29 -8.48 20.86
N ASP A 161 -12.62 -9.56 20.16
CA ASP A 161 -12.81 -9.52 18.71
C ASP A 161 -14.02 -8.65 18.34
N ILE A 162 -14.21 -8.43 17.05
CA ILE A 162 -15.39 -7.74 16.54
C ILE A 162 -16.63 -8.64 16.73
N ASP A 163 -17.80 -8.02 16.91
CA ASP A 163 -19.07 -8.71 17.02
C ASP A 163 -19.39 -9.47 15.71
N THR A 164 -19.70 -10.76 15.83
CA THR A 164 -20.04 -11.62 14.70
C THR A 164 -21.28 -11.16 13.94
N ASP A 165 -22.29 -10.62 14.63
CA ASP A 165 -23.50 -10.09 13.98
C ASP A 165 -23.16 -8.89 13.08
N LEU A 166 -22.15 -8.11 13.48
CA LEU A 166 -21.65 -6.98 12.69
C LEU A 166 -20.92 -7.47 11.43
N ILE A 167 -20.06 -8.49 11.57
CA ILE A 167 -19.38 -9.12 10.43
C ILE A 167 -20.42 -9.69 9.44
N ASP A 168 -21.38 -10.45 9.91
CA ASP A 168 -22.43 -11.05 9.06
C ASP A 168 -23.22 -9.99 8.30
N LYS A 169 -23.53 -8.85 8.96
CA LYS A 169 -24.16 -7.71 8.31
C LYS A 169 -23.29 -7.21 7.16
N TYR A 170 -22.02 -6.90 7.41
CA TYR A 170 -21.13 -6.34 6.40
C TYR A 170 -20.86 -7.30 5.24
N LEU A 171 -20.73 -8.60 5.50
CA LEU A 171 -20.57 -9.60 4.44
C LEU A 171 -21.77 -9.66 3.50
N ASN A 172 -23.00 -9.48 4.03
CA ASN A 172 -24.21 -9.38 3.21
C ASN A 172 -24.27 -8.09 2.38
N GLU A 173 -23.61 -7.03 2.82
CA GLU A 173 -23.54 -5.73 2.17
C GLU A 173 -22.32 -5.62 1.24
N THR A 174 -21.35 -6.53 1.31
CA THR A 174 -20.15 -6.53 0.46
C THR A 174 -20.52 -6.69 -1.02
N VAL A 175 -19.88 -5.90 -1.87
CA VAL A 175 -20.07 -5.92 -3.32
C VAL A 175 -19.40 -7.16 -3.90
N ASP A 176 -20.17 -7.94 -4.67
CA ASP A 176 -19.64 -9.02 -5.50
C ASP A 176 -18.81 -8.41 -6.66
N TYR A 177 -17.60 -8.93 -6.88
CA TYR A 177 -16.71 -8.44 -7.95
C TYR A 177 -17.32 -8.57 -9.35
N ASN A 178 -18.27 -9.48 -9.55
CA ASN A 178 -19.01 -9.63 -10.81
C ASN A 178 -20.03 -8.50 -11.04
N ASP A 179 -20.42 -7.78 -10.00
CA ASP A 179 -21.40 -6.70 -10.11
C ASP A 179 -20.75 -5.31 -10.24
N ILE A 180 -19.42 -5.20 -10.15
CA ILE A 180 -18.71 -3.91 -10.12
C ILE A 180 -19.06 -2.99 -11.29
N ASP A 181 -19.26 -3.54 -12.50
CA ASP A 181 -19.61 -2.73 -13.67
C ASP A 181 -21.01 -2.13 -13.60
N LYS A 182 -21.92 -2.77 -12.88
CA LYS A 182 -23.28 -2.28 -12.65
C LYS A 182 -23.36 -1.25 -11.53
N ILE A 183 -22.36 -1.24 -10.65
CA ILE A 183 -22.34 -0.40 -9.45
C ILE A 183 -21.57 0.89 -9.72
N VAL A 184 -20.43 0.80 -10.39
CA VAL A 184 -19.66 1.95 -10.84
C VAL A 184 -19.68 1.96 -12.37
N GLU A 185 -20.65 2.68 -12.93
CA GLU A 185 -20.76 2.88 -14.38
C GLU A 185 -19.89 4.07 -14.79
N ILE A 186 -19.15 3.89 -15.90
CA ILE A 186 -18.26 4.92 -16.46
C ILE A 186 -18.61 5.07 -17.93
N ASP A 187 -19.02 6.29 -18.34
CA ASP A 187 -19.24 6.67 -19.73
C ASP A 187 -18.45 7.95 -20.05
N GLY A 188 -17.29 7.77 -20.70
CA GLY A 188 -16.32 8.85 -20.86
C GLY A 188 -15.84 9.37 -19.51
N ASN A 189 -16.08 10.66 -19.22
CA ASN A 189 -15.74 11.28 -17.94
C ASN A 189 -16.93 11.30 -16.96
N HIS A 190 -18.07 10.75 -17.36
CA HIS A 190 -19.25 10.67 -16.51
C HIS A 190 -19.26 9.38 -15.71
N VAL A 191 -19.45 9.48 -14.39
CA VAL A 191 -19.48 8.36 -13.45
C VAL A 191 -20.78 8.35 -12.69
N VAL A 192 -21.44 7.17 -12.66
CA VAL A 192 -22.61 6.93 -11.81
C VAL A 192 -22.23 5.85 -10.78
N PHE A 193 -22.36 6.17 -9.52
CA PHE A 193 -22.21 5.21 -8.42
C PHE A 193 -23.59 4.76 -7.96
N HIS A 194 -24.11 3.72 -8.65
CA HIS A 194 -25.45 3.20 -8.46
C HIS A 194 -25.68 2.59 -7.10
N LYS A 195 -26.92 2.63 -6.63
CA LYS A 195 -27.34 1.93 -5.42
C LYS A 195 -27.22 0.41 -5.61
N TYR A 196 -26.54 -0.25 -4.66
CA TYR A 196 -26.35 -1.70 -4.68
C TYR A 196 -27.31 -2.36 -3.68
N LYS A 197 -28.23 -3.21 -4.19
CA LYS A 197 -29.30 -3.84 -3.38
C LYS A 197 -30.06 -2.78 -2.55
N ASP A 198 -30.41 -3.09 -1.33
CA ASP A 198 -31.08 -2.17 -0.40
C ASP A 198 -30.09 -1.51 0.59
N ILE A 199 -28.80 -1.40 0.18
CA ILE A 199 -27.75 -0.84 1.02
C ILE A 199 -27.84 0.68 0.97
N ASP A 200 -28.01 1.34 2.12
CA ASP A 200 -28.15 2.80 2.20
C ASP A 200 -26.82 3.55 2.18
N LYS A 201 -25.73 2.88 2.57
CA LYS A 201 -24.40 3.48 2.60
C LYS A 201 -23.38 2.47 2.07
N LEU A 202 -22.72 2.82 1.00
CA LEU A 202 -21.61 2.09 0.42
C LEU A 202 -20.50 3.09 0.10
N SER A 203 -19.26 2.74 0.38
CA SER A 203 -18.13 3.62 0.13
C SER A 203 -16.96 2.89 -0.52
N ILE A 204 -16.31 3.58 -1.43
CA ILE A 204 -15.04 3.16 -2.02
C ILE A 204 -13.91 3.54 -1.07
N ASN A 205 -13.09 2.58 -0.68
CA ASN A 205 -11.87 2.74 0.09
C ASN A 205 -10.69 2.13 -0.68
N LEU A 206 -9.70 2.95 -1.00
CA LEU A 206 -8.57 2.57 -1.83
C LEU A 206 -7.27 2.35 -1.02
N GLY A 207 -7.36 2.05 0.28
CA GLY A 207 -6.19 1.86 1.15
C GLY A 207 -5.17 0.83 0.67
N ALA A 208 -5.63 -0.24 0.01
CA ALA A 208 -4.79 -1.30 -0.56
C ALA A 208 -4.31 -1.04 -2.01
N PHE A 209 -4.60 0.14 -2.56
CA PHE A 209 -4.33 0.53 -3.95
C PHE A 209 -3.52 1.82 -4.04
N SER A 210 -3.80 2.76 -3.12
CA SER A 210 -3.38 4.16 -3.25
C SER A 210 -1.88 4.35 -3.29
N LYS A 211 -1.12 3.64 -2.44
CA LYS A 211 0.33 3.81 -2.34
C LYS A 211 1.04 3.34 -3.62
N GLY A 212 0.65 2.16 -4.09
CA GLY A 212 1.19 1.62 -5.34
C GLY A 212 0.83 2.49 -6.55
N TYR A 213 -0.42 2.93 -6.64
CA TYR A 213 -0.86 3.81 -7.73
C TYR A 213 -0.09 5.13 -7.75
N VAL A 214 0.07 5.79 -6.59
CA VAL A 214 0.82 7.04 -6.49
C VAL A 214 2.30 6.84 -6.81
N ALA A 215 2.92 5.77 -6.29
CA ALA A 215 4.31 5.43 -6.60
C ALA A 215 4.52 5.23 -8.11
N GLU A 216 3.57 4.58 -8.79
CA GLU A 216 3.62 4.41 -10.25
C GLU A 216 3.53 5.75 -11.00
N ARG A 217 2.65 6.66 -10.57
CA ARG A 217 2.58 8.02 -11.17
C ARG A 217 3.87 8.82 -10.97
N VAL A 218 4.53 8.66 -9.82
CA VAL A 218 5.86 9.26 -9.60
C VAL A 218 6.90 8.64 -10.54
N MET A 219 6.89 7.30 -10.73
CA MET A 219 7.80 6.64 -11.68
C MET A 219 7.57 7.11 -13.12
N GLU A 220 6.34 7.31 -13.54
CA GLU A 220 6.02 7.88 -14.85
C GLU A 220 6.57 9.30 -15.02
N TYR A 221 6.39 10.15 -13.98
CA TYR A 221 6.98 11.49 -13.97
C TYR A 221 8.50 11.45 -14.09
N LEU A 222 9.15 10.47 -13.44
CA LEU A 222 10.60 10.28 -13.47
C LEU A 222 11.12 9.61 -14.75
N SER A 223 10.27 9.07 -15.61
CA SER A 223 10.66 8.21 -16.74
C SER A 223 11.73 8.80 -17.67
N ASN A 224 11.82 10.12 -17.77
CA ASN A 224 12.82 10.84 -18.55
C ASN A 224 13.89 11.53 -17.67
N SER A 225 13.87 11.31 -16.37
CA SER A 225 14.88 11.85 -15.44
C SER A 225 16.20 11.08 -15.58
N LYS A 226 17.29 11.77 -15.28
CA LYS A 226 18.62 11.15 -15.19
C LYS A 226 19.05 10.86 -13.76
N GLU A 227 18.21 11.21 -12.80
CA GLU A 227 18.51 11.06 -11.39
C GLU A 227 18.23 9.64 -10.91
N THR A 228 18.96 9.20 -9.91
CA THR A 228 18.78 7.90 -9.27
C THR A 228 18.02 8.10 -7.98
N ILE A 229 16.79 7.57 -7.92
CA ILE A 229 15.85 7.79 -6.83
C ILE A 229 15.29 6.46 -6.35
N LEU A 230 15.20 6.30 -5.04
CA LEU A 230 14.41 5.26 -4.38
C LEU A 230 13.27 5.93 -3.63
N LEU A 231 12.04 5.64 -4.06
CA LEU A 231 10.82 6.08 -3.41
C LEU A 231 10.32 4.99 -2.48
N ASN A 232 9.94 5.36 -1.26
CA ASN A 232 9.37 4.45 -0.26
C ASN A 232 8.08 5.04 0.31
N GLU A 233 6.95 4.43 -0.01
CA GLU A 233 5.62 4.80 0.46
C GLU A 233 5.25 4.00 1.71
N GLY A 234 5.40 4.63 2.87
CA GLY A 234 4.97 4.07 4.16
C GLY A 234 5.65 2.77 4.56
N THR A 235 6.86 2.51 4.08
CA THR A 235 7.62 1.27 4.30
C THR A 235 7.01 0.00 3.67
N SER A 236 5.87 0.10 3.00
CA SER A 236 5.21 -1.03 2.36
C SER A 236 5.49 -1.11 0.86
N THR A 237 5.49 0.01 0.14
CA THR A 237 5.72 0.05 -1.32
C THR A 237 6.99 0.80 -1.63
N ILE A 238 7.92 0.13 -2.30
CA ILE A 238 9.24 0.66 -2.67
C ILE A 238 9.40 0.57 -4.17
N VAL A 239 9.80 1.67 -4.80
CA VAL A 239 10.10 1.74 -6.23
C VAL A 239 11.44 2.41 -6.48
N GLY A 240 12.16 1.96 -7.49
CA GLY A 240 13.47 2.49 -7.85
C GLY A 240 13.53 2.99 -9.29
N HIS A 241 14.08 4.20 -9.49
CA HIS A 241 14.36 4.78 -10.79
C HIS A 241 15.84 5.11 -10.93
N SER A 242 16.45 4.81 -12.09
CA SER A 242 17.82 5.18 -12.42
C SER A 242 18.06 5.16 -13.93
N ASP A 243 18.73 6.16 -14.47
CA ASP A 243 19.17 6.18 -15.88
C ASP A 243 20.40 5.29 -16.14
N ILE A 244 21.13 4.93 -15.10
CA ILE A 244 22.31 4.04 -15.17
C ILE A 244 21.98 2.56 -14.91
N ASN A 245 20.70 2.21 -14.91
CA ASN A 245 20.22 0.83 -14.68
C ASN A 245 20.72 0.23 -13.35
N ARG A 246 20.63 1.00 -12.28
CA ARG A 246 20.97 0.58 -10.92
C ARG A 246 19.98 -0.45 -10.39
N THR A 247 20.46 -1.35 -9.52
CA THR A 247 19.62 -2.22 -8.69
C THR A 247 19.80 -1.87 -7.20
N TRP A 248 18.81 -2.26 -6.39
CA TRP A 248 18.81 -2.06 -4.94
C TRP A 248 18.54 -3.38 -4.22
N ASN A 249 19.21 -3.60 -3.11
CA ASN A 249 18.88 -4.72 -2.22
C ASN A 249 17.93 -4.22 -1.15
N VAL A 250 16.67 -4.66 -1.22
CA VAL A 250 15.61 -4.28 -0.28
C VAL A 250 15.44 -5.38 0.75
N GLY A 251 15.67 -5.06 2.03
CA GLY A 251 15.48 -6.00 3.13
C GLY A 251 14.01 -6.20 3.46
N ILE A 252 13.55 -7.45 3.51
CA ILE A 252 12.22 -7.82 4.00
C ILE A 252 12.30 -7.96 5.52
N ARG A 253 11.52 -7.15 6.22
CA ARG A 253 11.57 -7.03 7.68
C ARG A 253 11.23 -8.36 8.35
N ASP A 254 11.88 -8.61 9.48
CA ASP A 254 11.58 -9.74 10.35
C ASP A 254 10.28 -9.45 11.13
N PRO A 255 9.25 -10.32 11.04
CA PRO A 255 7.98 -10.08 11.75
C PRO A 255 8.15 -10.08 13.28
N HIS A 256 9.18 -10.77 13.80
CA HIS A 256 9.47 -10.86 15.24
C HIS A 256 10.46 -9.78 15.72
N ASN A 257 11.22 -9.18 14.80
CA ASN A 257 12.24 -8.18 15.16
C ASN A 257 12.27 -7.02 14.15
N LYS A 258 11.59 -5.93 14.48
CA LYS A 258 11.51 -4.74 13.62
C LYS A 258 12.85 -4.07 13.26
N TYR A 259 13.96 -4.48 13.91
CA TYR A 259 15.30 -3.96 13.65
C TYR A 259 16.15 -4.90 12.79
N SER A 260 15.60 -6.02 12.33
CA SER A 260 16.27 -6.98 11.45
C SER A 260 15.44 -7.26 10.19
N TYR A 261 16.06 -7.95 9.25
CA TYR A 261 15.40 -8.48 8.05
C TYR A 261 15.63 -9.99 7.94
N ILE A 262 14.68 -10.69 7.34
CA ILE A 262 14.75 -12.14 7.16
C ILE A 262 15.51 -12.54 5.89
N PHE A 263 15.37 -11.77 4.84
CA PHE A 263 16.14 -11.84 3.60
C PHE A 263 16.07 -10.49 2.88
N ALA A 264 16.88 -10.32 1.82
CA ALA A 264 16.76 -9.18 0.93
C ALA A 264 16.43 -9.66 -0.48
N LEU A 265 15.71 -8.81 -1.21
CA LEU A 265 15.39 -8.99 -2.62
C LEU A 265 16.06 -7.90 -3.44
N GLU A 266 16.55 -8.29 -4.63
CA GLU A 266 17.04 -7.32 -5.59
C GLU A 266 15.87 -6.66 -6.30
N LEU A 267 15.77 -5.33 -6.16
CA LEU A 267 14.83 -4.50 -6.87
C LEU A 267 15.53 -3.93 -8.11
N SER A 268 15.04 -4.27 -9.28
CA SER A 268 15.55 -3.79 -10.55
C SER A 268 15.11 -2.35 -10.81
N ASN A 269 15.78 -1.69 -11.76
CA ASN A 269 15.38 -0.37 -12.21
C ASN A 269 13.95 -0.38 -12.79
N ASN A 270 13.17 0.63 -12.46
CA ASN A 270 11.76 0.77 -12.83
C ASN A 270 10.87 -0.41 -12.41
N SER A 271 11.25 -1.06 -11.31
CA SER A 271 10.43 -2.11 -10.66
C SER A 271 9.99 -1.66 -9.28
N SER A 272 9.00 -2.35 -8.77
CA SER A 272 8.41 -2.13 -7.46
C SER A 272 8.43 -3.37 -6.59
N LEU A 273 8.44 -3.15 -5.30
CA LEU A 273 8.29 -4.16 -4.28
C LEU A 273 7.27 -3.66 -3.27
N SER A 274 6.18 -4.41 -3.07
CA SER A 274 5.17 -4.09 -2.05
C SER A 274 5.05 -5.22 -1.05
N THR A 275 4.91 -4.86 0.22
CA THR A 275 4.84 -5.82 1.32
C THR A 275 3.63 -5.55 2.20
N SER A 276 2.81 -6.57 2.38
CA SER A 276 1.72 -6.65 3.36
C SER A 276 2.14 -7.54 4.51
N GLY A 277 1.83 -7.14 5.75
CA GLY A 277 2.25 -7.89 6.94
C GLY A 277 1.31 -7.74 8.12
N SER A 278 1.25 -8.78 8.97
CA SER A 278 0.43 -8.82 10.19
C SER A 278 1.08 -8.09 11.37
N ASP A 279 2.35 -7.72 11.28
CA ASP A 279 3.15 -7.13 12.35
C ASP A 279 2.96 -5.62 12.53
N GLN A 280 2.08 -5.00 11.74
CA GLN A 280 1.72 -3.58 11.80
C GLN A 280 0.20 -3.43 11.92
N ASN A 281 -0.23 -2.40 12.69
CA ASN A 281 -1.65 -2.09 12.85
C ASN A 281 -2.48 -3.34 13.17
N TYR A 282 -2.26 -3.93 14.35
CA TYR A 282 -2.93 -5.14 14.78
C TYR A 282 -3.38 -5.05 16.26
N TYR A 283 -4.21 -5.99 16.68
CA TYR A 283 -4.53 -6.26 18.07
C TYR A 283 -4.46 -7.77 18.34
N LEU A 284 -4.47 -8.14 19.62
CA LEU A 284 -4.41 -9.53 20.06
C LEU A 284 -5.72 -9.92 20.74
N LEU A 285 -6.17 -11.13 20.52
CA LEU A 285 -7.20 -11.75 21.31
C LEU A 285 -6.62 -12.38 22.59
N ASP A 286 -7.47 -12.73 23.56
CA ASP A 286 -7.04 -13.33 24.82
C ASP A 286 -6.27 -14.66 24.63
N ASP A 287 -6.53 -15.38 23.54
CA ASP A 287 -5.86 -16.64 23.19
C ASP A 287 -4.53 -16.41 22.43
N GLY A 288 -4.15 -15.16 22.17
CA GLY A 288 -2.97 -14.77 21.43
C GLY A 288 -3.16 -14.67 19.92
N THR A 289 -4.36 -14.91 19.38
CA THR A 289 -4.64 -14.74 17.96
C THR A 289 -4.38 -13.29 17.53
N VAL A 290 -3.66 -13.11 16.43
CA VAL A 290 -3.39 -11.80 15.82
C VAL A 290 -4.55 -11.42 14.90
N ARG A 291 -5.02 -10.19 15.02
CA ARG A 291 -5.96 -9.55 14.09
C ARG A 291 -5.31 -8.29 13.53
N CYS A 292 -4.93 -8.30 12.26
CA CYS A 292 -4.31 -7.14 11.60
C CYS A 292 -5.32 -6.37 10.74
N HIS A 293 -4.91 -5.21 10.24
CA HIS A 293 -5.74 -4.31 9.44
C HIS A 293 -6.02 -4.81 8.00
N ILE A 294 -5.40 -5.92 7.59
CA ILE A 294 -5.64 -6.55 6.29
C ILE A 294 -6.78 -7.53 6.47
N LEU A 295 -7.95 -7.18 5.97
CA LEU A 295 -9.17 -7.96 6.14
C LEU A 295 -9.45 -8.77 4.88
N ASN A 296 -9.82 -10.03 5.07
CA ASN A 296 -10.34 -10.87 4.00
C ASN A 296 -11.79 -10.46 3.68
N PRO A 297 -12.10 -10.01 2.46
CA PRO A 297 -13.44 -9.57 2.09
C PRO A 297 -14.51 -10.67 2.18
N TYR A 298 -14.11 -11.94 2.18
CA TYR A 298 -15.02 -13.09 2.23
C TYR A 298 -15.36 -13.57 3.65
N THR A 299 -14.47 -13.29 4.61
CA THR A 299 -14.67 -13.71 6.00
C THR A 299 -14.93 -12.54 6.93
N GLY A 300 -14.55 -11.32 6.52
CA GLY A 300 -14.61 -10.12 7.34
C GLY A 300 -13.52 -10.02 8.40
N TYR A 301 -12.66 -11.04 8.53
CA TYR A 301 -11.56 -11.09 9.48
C TYR A 301 -10.20 -10.97 8.77
N SER A 302 -9.16 -10.68 9.54
CA SER A 302 -7.79 -10.90 9.06
C SER A 302 -7.44 -12.39 9.19
N GLU A 303 -6.79 -12.91 8.15
CA GLU A 303 -6.32 -14.30 8.15
C GLU A 303 -4.91 -14.40 8.76
N ASN A 304 -4.55 -15.60 9.19
CA ASN A 304 -3.25 -15.91 9.79
C ASN A 304 -2.46 -16.93 8.95
N TYR A 305 -2.68 -16.96 7.63
CA TYR A 305 -1.96 -17.86 6.72
C TYR A 305 -0.50 -17.44 6.59
N TYR A 306 -0.25 -16.14 6.61
CA TYR A 306 1.06 -15.53 6.41
C TYR A 306 1.31 -14.42 7.42
N SER A 307 2.57 -14.28 7.84
CA SER A 307 3.05 -13.10 8.56
C SER A 307 3.38 -11.96 7.60
N ILE A 308 3.88 -12.32 6.40
CA ILE A 308 4.30 -11.36 5.38
C ILE A 308 3.99 -11.92 3.99
N VAL A 309 3.51 -11.06 3.10
CA VAL A 309 3.45 -11.29 1.65
C VAL A 309 4.13 -10.14 0.95
N THR A 310 5.17 -10.45 0.18
CA THR A 310 5.92 -9.47 -0.62
C THR A 310 5.76 -9.79 -2.09
N VAL A 311 5.39 -8.78 -2.87
CA VAL A 311 5.20 -8.87 -4.33
C VAL A 311 6.17 -7.94 -5.04
N LEU A 312 6.88 -8.46 -6.05
CA LEU A 312 7.72 -7.72 -6.99
C LEU A 312 7.00 -7.64 -8.34
N SER A 313 7.01 -6.47 -8.97
CA SER A 313 6.46 -6.27 -10.33
C SER A 313 7.06 -5.03 -10.97
N GLU A 314 6.92 -4.87 -12.30
CA GLU A 314 7.20 -3.63 -13.01
C GLU A 314 6.10 -2.57 -12.76
N SER A 315 4.94 -2.93 -12.20
CA SER A 315 3.88 -2.00 -11.79
C SER A 315 3.76 -1.92 -10.27
N ALA A 316 3.92 -0.72 -9.74
CA ALA A 316 3.79 -0.47 -8.30
C ALA A 316 2.32 -0.63 -7.83
N MET A 317 1.36 -0.24 -8.65
CA MET A 317 -0.05 -0.44 -8.40
C MET A 317 -0.38 -1.94 -8.29
N VAL A 318 0.11 -2.75 -9.23
CA VAL A 318 -0.08 -4.20 -9.22
C VAL A 318 0.55 -4.84 -7.98
N SER A 319 1.79 -4.48 -7.65
CA SER A 319 2.47 -5.05 -6.48
C SER A 319 1.76 -4.71 -5.16
N ASP A 320 1.25 -3.48 -4.99
CA ASP A 320 0.53 -3.06 -3.77
C ASP A 320 -0.79 -3.80 -3.61
N VAL A 321 -1.59 -3.86 -4.68
CA VAL A 321 -2.88 -4.58 -4.66
C VAL A 321 -2.69 -6.07 -4.44
N LEU A 322 -1.76 -6.70 -5.16
CA LEU A 322 -1.53 -8.14 -5.04
C LEU A 322 -0.95 -8.52 -3.68
N SER A 323 -0.07 -7.71 -3.08
CA SER A 323 0.45 -8.02 -1.74
C SER A 323 -0.67 -8.11 -0.71
N THR A 324 -1.71 -7.26 -0.83
CA THR A 324 -2.89 -7.26 0.05
C THR A 324 -3.86 -8.39 -0.29
N ALA A 325 -4.19 -8.59 -1.56
CA ALA A 325 -5.13 -9.63 -1.99
C ALA A 325 -4.61 -11.04 -1.64
N LEU A 326 -3.37 -11.32 -2.01
CA LEU A 326 -2.72 -12.62 -1.79
C LEU A 326 -2.48 -12.94 -0.31
N PHE A 327 -2.41 -11.92 0.55
CA PHE A 327 -2.30 -12.10 2.00
C PHE A 327 -3.49 -12.86 2.59
N SER A 328 -4.65 -12.74 1.97
CA SER A 328 -5.91 -13.35 2.41
C SER A 328 -6.23 -14.69 1.72
N ILE A 329 -5.33 -15.24 0.90
CA ILE A 329 -5.56 -16.45 0.12
C ILE A 329 -4.62 -17.57 0.60
N GLU A 330 -5.18 -18.64 1.17
CA GLU A 330 -4.41 -19.84 1.54
C GLU A 330 -4.10 -20.73 0.34
N ASP A 331 -5.04 -20.79 -0.63
CA ASP A 331 -4.94 -21.63 -1.81
C ASP A 331 -3.87 -21.15 -2.79
N SER A 332 -2.81 -21.95 -2.94
CA SER A 332 -1.69 -21.61 -3.82
C SER A 332 -2.06 -21.68 -5.31
N GLU A 333 -3.01 -22.53 -5.72
CA GLU A 333 -3.46 -22.61 -7.13
C GLU A 333 -4.23 -21.36 -7.50
N LEU A 334 -5.17 -20.94 -6.67
CA LEU A 334 -5.91 -19.69 -6.86
C LEU A 334 -4.96 -18.48 -6.88
N SER A 335 -3.99 -18.44 -5.98
CA SER A 335 -2.98 -17.37 -5.96
C SER A 335 -2.22 -17.27 -7.29
N ILE A 336 -1.78 -18.40 -7.83
CA ILE A 336 -1.07 -18.45 -9.11
C ILE A 336 -1.98 -18.08 -10.28
N ASP A 337 -3.24 -18.50 -10.29
CA ASP A 337 -4.20 -18.14 -11.33
C ASP A 337 -4.48 -16.63 -11.35
N ILE A 338 -4.63 -16.00 -10.19
CA ILE A 338 -4.74 -14.54 -10.04
C ILE A 338 -3.48 -13.84 -10.57
N ILE A 339 -2.30 -14.29 -10.16
CA ILE A 339 -1.03 -13.72 -10.65
C ILE A 339 -0.97 -13.76 -12.16
N LYS A 340 -1.23 -14.91 -12.79
CA LYS A 340 -1.22 -15.07 -14.25
C LYS A 340 -2.25 -14.16 -14.95
N ALA A 341 -3.46 -14.04 -14.39
CA ALA A 341 -4.48 -13.16 -14.93
C ALA A 341 -4.02 -11.69 -14.93
N VAL A 342 -3.39 -11.25 -13.84
CA VAL A 342 -2.87 -9.88 -13.70
C VAL A 342 -1.66 -9.66 -14.61
N GLU A 343 -0.71 -10.59 -14.67
CA GLU A 343 0.45 -10.55 -15.60
C GLU A 343 0.00 -10.36 -17.05
N ASN A 344 -0.99 -11.14 -17.47
CA ASN A 344 -1.52 -11.07 -18.83
C ASN A 344 -2.23 -9.75 -19.13
N GLU A 345 -3.03 -9.24 -18.21
CA GLU A 345 -3.81 -8.01 -18.42
C GLU A 345 -2.93 -6.75 -18.42
N TYR A 346 -1.95 -6.67 -17.51
CA TYR A 346 -1.08 -5.51 -17.36
C TYR A 346 0.24 -5.63 -18.14
N ASN A 347 0.52 -6.82 -18.72
CA ASN A 347 1.76 -7.11 -19.42
C ASN A 347 3.01 -6.82 -18.56
N VAL A 348 2.99 -7.30 -17.33
CA VAL A 348 4.06 -7.18 -16.33
C VAL A 348 4.43 -8.55 -15.79
N ASN A 349 5.64 -8.70 -15.24
CA ASN A 349 5.99 -9.87 -14.46
C ASN A 349 5.63 -9.64 -12.99
N VAL A 350 5.20 -10.69 -12.30
CA VAL A 350 4.86 -10.65 -10.88
C VAL A 350 5.55 -11.81 -10.18
N ASP A 351 6.41 -11.52 -9.22
CA ASP A 351 6.96 -12.54 -8.33
C ASP A 351 6.47 -12.30 -6.90
N VAL A 352 6.27 -13.39 -6.15
CA VAL A 352 5.75 -13.34 -4.80
C VAL A 352 6.62 -14.13 -3.82
N CYS A 353 6.72 -13.62 -2.60
CA CYS A 353 7.27 -14.31 -1.45
C CYS A 353 6.23 -14.31 -0.32
N TYR A 354 5.80 -15.48 0.12
CA TYR A 354 4.97 -15.70 1.29
C TYR A 354 5.86 -16.14 2.45
N VAL A 355 5.67 -15.55 3.61
CA VAL A 355 6.35 -15.92 4.85
C VAL A 355 5.29 -16.37 5.85
N SER A 356 5.38 -17.62 6.28
CA SER A 356 4.51 -18.21 7.32
C SER A 356 5.34 -18.51 8.55
N GLU A 357 4.70 -18.41 9.71
CA GLU A 357 5.30 -18.82 10.98
C GLU A 357 5.18 -20.34 11.17
N TYR A 358 6.19 -20.89 11.81
CA TYR A 358 6.27 -22.27 12.25
C TYR A 358 6.63 -22.30 13.75
N ASP A 359 6.73 -23.47 14.35
CA ASP A 359 7.05 -23.61 15.79
C ASP A 359 8.34 -22.86 16.17
N ASN A 360 8.36 -22.22 17.33
CA ASN A 360 9.51 -21.55 17.95
C ASN A 360 10.12 -20.38 17.13
N ASP A 361 9.29 -19.51 16.57
CA ASP A 361 9.72 -18.35 15.76
C ASP A 361 10.49 -18.72 14.48
N GLU A 362 10.41 -19.97 14.04
CA GLU A 362 10.94 -20.39 12.75
C GLU A 362 9.99 -19.98 11.62
N LEU A 363 10.57 -19.66 10.45
CA LEU A 363 9.84 -19.16 9.30
C LEU A 363 9.94 -20.11 8.11
N ILE A 364 8.83 -20.27 7.41
CA ILE A 364 8.78 -20.96 6.10
C ILE A 364 8.56 -19.90 5.02
N VAL A 365 9.39 -19.93 4.00
CA VAL A 365 9.25 -19.04 2.84
C VAL A 365 8.81 -19.86 1.63
N ARG A 366 7.68 -19.46 1.02
CA ARG A 366 7.23 -19.94 -0.30
C ARG A 366 7.37 -18.81 -1.29
N THR A 367 7.89 -19.10 -2.50
CA THR A 367 8.15 -18.04 -3.47
C THR A 367 8.11 -18.55 -4.91
N THR A 368 7.75 -17.69 -5.85
CA THR A 368 7.89 -17.93 -7.29
C THR A 368 9.30 -17.62 -7.80
N LEU A 369 10.12 -16.94 -7.01
CA LEU A 369 11.52 -16.65 -7.34
C LEU A 369 12.42 -17.87 -7.14
N ASP A 370 13.48 -17.94 -7.91
CA ASP A 370 14.58 -18.87 -7.64
C ASP A 370 15.18 -18.63 -6.25
N ARG A 371 15.61 -19.70 -5.57
CA ARG A 371 16.13 -19.62 -4.19
C ARG A 371 17.36 -18.71 -4.02
N ASP A 372 18.14 -18.52 -5.06
CA ASP A 372 19.34 -17.68 -5.07
C ASP A 372 19.01 -16.19 -5.15
N LYS A 373 17.76 -15.84 -5.49
CA LYS A 373 17.25 -14.47 -5.49
C LYS A 373 16.94 -13.95 -4.07
N LEU A 374 16.78 -14.84 -3.09
CA LEU A 374 16.64 -14.47 -1.69
C LEU A 374 18.03 -14.27 -1.08
N LEU A 375 18.46 -13.03 -0.97
CA LEU A 375 19.81 -12.65 -0.52
C LEU A 375 19.90 -12.57 1.01
N ASN A 376 21.06 -12.85 1.58
CA ASN A 376 21.35 -12.64 3.00
C ASN A 376 20.29 -13.23 3.96
N LYS A 377 19.89 -14.48 3.75
CA LYS A 377 18.87 -15.17 4.54
C LYS A 377 19.22 -15.22 6.02
N SER A 378 18.24 -14.93 6.86
CA SER A 378 18.31 -15.14 8.30
C SER A 378 18.37 -16.64 8.65
N THR A 379 18.95 -16.97 9.80
CA THR A 379 18.92 -18.31 10.36
C THR A 379 17.55 -18.73 10.89
N SER A 380 16.61 -17.80 11.02
CA SER A 380 15.21 -18.08 11.39
C SER A 380 14.43 -18.77 10.27
N ILE A 381 14.92 -18.75 9.03
CA ILE A 381 14.25 -19.45 7.92
C ILE A 381 14.57 -20.96 7.99
N LEU A 382 13.54 -21.73 8.35
CA LEU A 382 13.59 -23.19 8.41
C LEU A 382 13.65 -23.80 7.01
N SER A 383 12.81 -23.35 6.10
CA SER A 383 12.75 -23.85 4.72
C SER A 383 12.38 -22.78 3.71
N THR A 384 12.77 -23.01 2.46
CA THR A 384 12.34 -22.22 1.30
C THR A 384 11.81 -23.17 0.24
N GLU A 385 10.55 -22.95 -0.17
CA GLU A 385 9.87 -23.70 -1.23
C GLU A 385 9.71 -22.81 -2.46
N VAL A 386 10.09 -23.30 -3.62
CA VAL A 386 9.85 -22.61 -4.90
C VAL A 386 8.57 -23.15 -5.48
N MET A 387 7.65 -22.25 -5.79
CA MET A 387 6.36 -22.56 -6.41
C MET A 387 6.47 -22.40 -7.93
N ASP A 388 5.89 -23.31 -8.67
CA ASP A 388 5.77 -23.20 -10.12
C ASP A 388 4.61 -22.25 -10.47
N LYS A 389 4.89 -21.29 -11.36
CA LYS A 389 3.86 -20.43 -11.95
C LYS A 389 3.12 -21.15 -13.08
#